data_74966ccffee5e93007aa2ccea2393475
#
_entry.id   74966ccffee5e93007aa2ccea2393475
#
_cell.length_a   1.000
_cell.length_b   1.000
_cell.length_c   1.000
_cell.angle_alpha   90.00
_cell.angle_beta   90.00
_cell.angle_gamma   90.00
#
_symmetry.space_group_name_H-M   'P 1'
#
loop_
_entity.id
_entity.type
_entity.pdbx_description
1 polymer ?
#
loop_
_entity_poly.entity_id
_entity_poly.type
_entity_poly.pdbx_seq_one_letter_code
_entity_poly.pdbx_strand_id
1 'polypeptide(L)'
;MGIAAYFYDPIFVEIAAKLGFRVLWIEMEHAFITFAQAADLCRIASGTGMLTMIRISDNRRENVLKAAECGPDIIDLPMADTVQIVHEFIQHARFRPEGARGYFSVPRALDYGMVESLPQAQQKLNAELSLMIQIETAEAVQRTDELCAIPGVDVFLGPADLSSSLGVPGQTTHSKVVEAAQTCVKAARRHGKLIAVGSPLPDVQFWADQGVDILFCGNDVACLRIGAQSILKQASAAIQNRKASTSA
;
A
#
# COMPACT_ATOMS: atom_id res chain seq x y z
N MET A 1 -5.47 -7.49 -7.22
CA MET A 1 -4.43 -8.05 -6.31
C MET A 1 -3.15 -7.25 -6.42
N GLY A 2 -2.55 -6.94 -5.28
CA GLY A 2 -1.29 -6.22 -5.16
C GLY A 2 -0.23 -7.02 -4.41
N ILE A 3 1.00 -6.54 -4.46
CA ILE A 3 2.15 -7.08 -3.74
C ILE A 3 3.00 -5.92 -3.21
N ALA A 4 3.63 -6.10 -2.04
CA ALA A 4 4.43 -5.05 -1.44
C ALA A 4 5.93 -5.24 -1.70
N ALA A 5 6.64 -4.12 -1.86
CA ALA A 5 8.10 -4.04 -1.90
C ALA A 5 8.60 -3.36 -0.62
N TYR A 6 9.39 -4.07 0.16
CA TYR A 6 10.04 -3.59 1.38
C TYR A 6 11.51 -3.22 1.15
N PHE A 7 12.07 -3.63 0.03
CA PHE A 7 13.41 -3.20 -0.40
C PHE A 7 13.41 -2.82 -1.88
N TYR A 8 14.42 -2.09 -2.28
CA TYR A 8 14.57 -1.65 -3.67
C TYR A 8 15.10 -2.78 -4.53
N ASP A 9 14.22 -3.37 -5.34
CA ASP A 9 14.57 -4.35 -6.36
C ASP A 9 13.70 -4.19 -7.62
N PRO A 10 14.24 -3.60 -8.69
CA PRO A 10 13.57 -3.50 -10.00
C PRO A 10 13.16 -4.84 -10.59
N ILE A 11 13.96 -5.90 -10.40
CA ILE A 11 13.68 -7.24 -10.95
C ILE A 11 12.45 -7.85 -10.28
N PHE A 12 12.28 -7.62 -8.98
CA PHE A 12 11.09 -8.05 -8.26
C PHE A 12 9.82 -7.46 -8.88
N VAL A 13 9.83 -6.17 -9.21
CA VAL A 13 8.69 -5.47 -9.83
C VAL A 13 8.33 -6.08 -11.19
N GLU A 14 9.34 -6.33 -12.03
CA GLU A 14 9.12 -6.96 -13.35
C GLU A 14 8.57 -8.39 -13.22
N ILE A 15 9.08 -9.18 -12.28
CA ILE A 15 8.59 -10.54 -12.01
C ILE A 15 7.15 -10.47 -11.51
N ALA A 16 6.83 -9.59 -10.57
CA ALA A 16 5.48 -9.42 -10.03
C ALA A 16 4.47 -9.05 -11.14
N ALA A 17 4.83 -8.13 -12.02
CA ALA A 17 4.02 -7.75 -13.17
C ALA A 17 3.75 -8.95 -14.11
N LYS A 18 4.80 -9.71 -14.45
CA LYS A 18 4.69 -10.90 -15.32
C LYS A 18 3.84 -12.01 -14.70
N LEU A 19 3.82 -12.13 -13.37
CA LEU A 19 2.98 -13.06 -12.62
C LEU A 19 1.50 -12.60 -12.52
N GLY A 20 1.21 -11.35 -12.92
CA GLY A 20 -0.16 -10.83 -12.99
C GLY A 20 -0.59 -9.98 -11.79
N PHE A 21 0.31 -9.57 -10.91
CA PHE A 21 0.01 -8.54 -9.92
C PHE A 21 -0.28 -7.21 -10.61
N ARG A 22 -1.26 -6.46 -10.09
CA ARG A 22 -1.78 -5.24 -10.74
C ARG A 22 -1.43 -3.98 -9.98
N VAL A 23 -1.05 -4.07 -8.70
CA VAL A 23 -0.68 -2.94 -7.85
C VAL A 23 0.61 -3.27 -7.12
N LEU A 24 1.59 -2.37 -7.19
CA LEU A 24 2.80 -2.40 -6.40
C LEU A 24 2.63 -1.47 -5.19
N TRP A 25 2.73 -2.00 -3.98
CA TRP A 25 2.82 -1.21 -2.76
C TRP A 25 4.29 -0.97 -2.42
N ILE A 26 4.73 0.28 -2.51
CA ILE A 26 6.09 0.72 -2.14
C ILE A 26 6.04 1.16 -0.68
N GLU A 27 6.73 0.43 0.17
CA GLU A 27 6.70 0.60 1.60
C GLU A 27 7.79 1.58 2.06
N MET A 28 7.41 2.71 2.65
CA MET A 28 8.37 3.70 3.13
C MET A 28 8.20 4.06 4.61
N GLU A 29 7.29 3.41 5.33
CA GLU A 29 7.12 3.58 6.78
C GLU A 29 8.07 2.66 7.55
N HIS A 30 8.00 1.34 7.31
CA HIS A 30 8.81 0.33 8.02
C HIS A 30 10.01 -0.17 7.22
N ALA A 31 10.16 0.26 5.97
CA ALA A 31 11.28 -0.11 5.11
C ALA A 31 12.25 1.06 4.88
N PHE A 32 13.39 0.76 4.28
CA PHE A 32 14.46 1.74 4.06
C PHE A 32 14.51 2.25 2.61
N ILE A 33 13.39 2.19 1.89
CA ILE A 33 13.28 2.71 0.53
C ILE A 33 13.32 4.24 0.57
N THR A 34 14.24 4.84 -0.18
CA THR A 34 14.35 6.30 -0.33
C THR A 34 13.38 6.82 -1.39
N PHE A 35 13.07 8.12 -1.38
CA PHE A 35 12.22 8.73 -2.43
C PHE A 35 12.79 8.57 -3.85
N ALA A 36 14.12 8.57 -4.01
CA ALA A 36 14.74 8.30 -5.31
C ALA A 36 14.46 6.88 -5.80
N GLN A 37 14.57 5.90 -4.91
CA GLN A 37 14.23 4.50 -5.20
C GLN A 37 12.74 4.31 -5.44
N ALA A 38 11.88 4.97 -4.65
CA ALA A 38 10.43 4.93 -4.85
C ALA A 38 10.03 5.51 -6.22
N ALA A 39 10.62 6.62 -6.63
CA ALA A 39 10.39 7.20 -7.97
C ALA A 39 10.81 6.23 -9.09
N ASP A 40 11.91 5.51 -8.91
CA ASP A 40 12.38 4.50 -9.86
C ASP A 40 11.44 3.29 -9.92
N LEU A 41 11.00 2.77 -8.77
CA LEU A 41 10.02 1.68 -8.71
C LEU A 41 8.68 2.10 -9.34
N CYS A 42 8.20 3.33 -9.11
CA CYS A 42 7.02 3.87 -9.78
C CYS A 42 7.19 3.88 -11.31
N ARG A 43 8.35 4.29 -11.80
CA ARG A 43 8.66 4.35 -13.23
C ARG A 43 8.63 2.95 -13.86
N ILE A 44 9.24 1.96 -13.19
CA ILE A 44 9.31 0.58 -13.67
C ILE A 44 7.92 -0.05 -13.65
N ALA A 45 7.19 0.06 -12.54
CA ALA A 45 5.85 -0.49 -12.42
C ALA A 45 4.89 0.09 -13.47
N SER A 46 4.90 1.42 -13.68
CA SER A 46 4.11 2.07 -14.74
C SER A 46 4.46 1.52 -16.13
N GLY A 47 5.76 1.28 -16.41
CA GLY A 47 6.22 0.69 -17.67
C GLY A 47 5.75 -0.75 -17.89
N THR A 48 5.36 -1.47 -16.83
CA THR A 48 4.79 -2.82 -16.90
C THR A 48 3.27 -2.84 -16.83
N GLY A 49 2.61 -1.69 -16.71
CA GLY A 49 1.15 -1.57 -16.59
C GLY A 49 0.62 -1.85 -15.18
N MET A 50 1.46 -1.87 -14.16
CA MET A 50 1.03 -1.92 -12.76
C MET A 50 0.72 -0.51 -12.24
N LEU A 51 -0.33 -0.39 -11.43
CA LEU A 51 -0.54 0.76 -10.57
C LEU A 51 0.46 0.74 -9.40
N THR A 52 0.76 1.91 -8.87
CA THR A 52 1.70 2.09 -7.76
C THR A 52 1.04 2.75 -6.57
N MET A 53 1.32 2.24 -5.38
CA MET A 53 0.94 2.85 -4.11
C MET A 53 2.20 3.10 -3.29
N ILE A 54 2.37 4.31 -2.78
CA ILE A 54 3.43 4.65 -1.81
C ILE A 54 2.77 4.78 -0.44
N ARG A 55 3.16 3.93 0.53
CA ARG A 55 2.86 4.19 1.94
C ARG A 55 3.95 5.10 2.50
N ILE A 56 3.56 6.31 2.89
CA ILE A 56 4.45 7.30 3.49
C ILE A 56 4.65 7.02 4.98
N SER A 57 5.68 7.60 5.57
CA SER A 57 5.99 7.40 7.00
C SER A 57 5.13 8.26 7.93
N ASP A 58 4.64 9.41 7.46
CA ASP A 58 3.82 10.34 8.23
C ASP A 58 3.16 11.40 7.35
N ASN A 59 2.29 12.23 7.98
CA ASN A 59 1.52 13.30 7.34
C ASN A 59 2.32 14.60 7.12
N ARG A 60 3.61 14.66 7.40
CA ARG A 60 4.39 15.91 7.21
C ARG A 60 4.39 16.32 5.74
N ARG A 61 4.21 17.64 5.53
CA ARG A 61 4.14 18.23 4.18
C ARG A 61 5.26 17.75 3.25
N GLU A 62 6.48 17.64 3.76
CA GLU A 62 7.63 17.23 2.96
C GLU A 62 7.55 15.79 2.47
N ASN A 63 7.04 14.86 3.30
CA ASN A 63 6.88 13.46 2.94
C ASN A 63 5.76 13.27 1.92
N VAL A 64 4.61 13.90 2.15
CA VAL A 64 3.46 13.86 1.23
C VAL A 64 3.84 14.47 -0.13
N LEU A 65 4.51 15.65 -0.12
CA LEU A 65 4.95 16.32 -1.35
C LEU A 65 5.90 15.44 -2.16
N LYS A 66 6.95 14.90 -1.52
CA LYS A 66 7.95 14.08 -2.22
C LYS A 66 7.36 12.77 -2.73
N ALA A 67 6.47 12.14 -1.97
CA ALA A 67 5.75 10.96 -2.45
C ALA A 67 4.92 11.28 -3.70
N ALA A 68 4.15 12.38 -3.67
CA ALA A 68 3.37 12.81 -4.82
C ALA A 68 4.23 13.15 -6.05
N GLU A 69 5.45 13.67 -5.86
CA GLU A 69 6.38 13.97 -6.96
C GLU A 69 7.05 12.72 -7.57
N CYS A 70 7.10 11.61 -6.85
CA CYS A 70 7.48 10.31 -7.43
C CYS A 70 6.50 9.85 -8.52
N GLY A 71 5.29 10.42 -8.56
CA GLY A 71 4.24 10.10 -9.53
C GLY A 71 3.64 8.71 -9.33
N PRO A 72 3.23 8.34 -8.10
CA PRO A 72 2.44 7.15 -7.86
C PRO A 72 0.98 7.38 -8.27
N ASP A 73 0.24 6.28 -8.40
CA ASP A 73 -1.21 6.32 -8.61
C ASP A 73 -1.95 6.51 -7.27
N ILE A 74 -1.37 6.03 -6.17
CA ILE A 74 -1.97 6.05 -4.84
C ILE A 74 -0.90 6.50 -3.81
N ILE A 75 -1.31 7.36 -2.87
CA ILE A 75 -0.55 7.61 -1.63
C ILE A 75 -1.38 7.10 -0.46
N ASP A 76 -0.76 6.28 0.39
CA ASP A 76 -1.37 5.72 1.58
C ASP A 76 -0.76 6.36 2.84
N LEU A 77 -1.63 6.91 3.69
CA LEU A 77 -1.26 7.54 4.96
C LEU A 77 -1.51 6.57 6.11
N PRO A 78 -0.47 6.10 6.83
CA PRO A 78 -0.63 5.32 8.04
C PRO A 78 -1.17 6.16 9.20
N MET A 79 -1.67 5.51 10.26
CA MET A 79 -2.08 6.13 11.53
C MET A 79 -3.06 7.29 11.36
N ALA A 80 -4.06 7.15 10.49
CA ALA A 80 -5.04 8.19 10.20
C ALA A 80 -6.14 8.22 11.27
N ASP A 81 -5.79 8.62 12.49
CA ASP A 81 -6.65 8.50 13.68
C ASP A 81 -7.69 9.61 13.80
N THR A 82 -7.53 10.74 13.12
CA THR A 82 -8.41 11.90 13.26
C THR A 82 -8.74 12.58 11.94
N VAL A 83 -9.92 13.21 11.89
CA VAL A 83 -10.37 14.03 10.76
C VAL A 83 -9.36 15.13 10.40
N GLN A 84 -8.71 15.72 11.41
CA GLN A 84 -7.69 16.76 11.23
C GLN A 84 -6.49 16.23 10.45
N ILE A 85 -5.95 15.07 10.82
CA ILE A 85 -4.82 14.43 10.13
C ILE A 85 -5.15 14.18 8.67
N VAL A 86 -6.36 13.69 8.38
CA VAL A 86 -6.81 13.42 7.00
C VAL A 86 -6.96 14.70 6.18
N HIS A 87 -7.51 15.76 6.77
CA HIS A 87 -7.60 17.06 6.07
C HIS A 87 -6.22 17.65 5.76
N GLU A 88 -5.27 17.57 6.69
CA GLU A 88 -3.89 18.00 6.45
C GLU A 88 -3.23 17.19 5.33
N PHE A 89 -3.44 15.86 5.32
CA PHE A 89 -2.96 14.99 4.25
C PHE A 89 -3.48 15.41 2.88
N ILE A 90 -4.80 15.64 2.75
CA ILE A 90 -5.41 16.13 1.50
C ILE A 90 -4.79 17.48 1.10
N GLN A 91 -4.64 18.42 2.06
CA GLN A 91 -4.03 19.72 1.81
C GLN A 91 -2.60 19.62 1.27
N HIS A 92 -1.81 18.68 1.76
CA HIS A 92 -0.44 18.49 1.33
C HIS A 92 -0.33 17.77 -0.03
N ALA A 93 -1.31 16.91 -0.37
CA ALA A 93 -1.30 16.07 -1.56
C ALA A 93 -1.90 16.77 -2.80
N ARG A 94 -2.87 17.67 -2.62
CA ARG A 94 -3.64 18.32 -3.70
C ARG A 94 -3.12 19.71 -4.03
N PHE A 95 -3.12 20.05 -5.33
CA PHE A 95 -2.92 21.43 -5.78
C PHE A 95 -4.16 22.29 -5.52
N ARG A 96 -3.99 23.61 -5.52
CA ARG A 96 -5.10 24.55 -5.43
C ARG A 96 -6.12 24.35 -6.57
N PRO A 97 -7.43 24.54 -6.35
CA PRO A 97 -8.05 25.01 -5.10
C PRO A 97 -8.32 23.93 -4.04
N GLU A 98 -8.11 22.64 -4.34
CA GLU A 98 -8.46 21.50 -3.49
C GLU A 98 -7.49 21.29 -2.32
N GLY A 99 -6.28 21.85 -2.40
CA GLY A 99 -5.26 21.75 -1.38
C GLY A 99 -4.24 22.87 -1.46
N ALA A 100 -3.05 22.62 -0.88
CA ALA A 100 -1.95 23.57 -0.81
C ALA A 100 -0.59 22.95 -1.22
N ARG A 101 -0.62 21.87 -2.02
CA ARG A 101 0.60 21.23 -2.53
C ARG A 101 1.49 22.25 -3.22
N GLY A 102 2.78 22.23 -2.84
CA GLY A 102 3.80 23.09 -3.46
C GLY A 102 3.99 22.76 -4.94
N TYR A 103 4.26 23.80 -5.73
CA TYR A 103 4.53 23.65 -7.16
C TYR A 103 6.02 23.65 -7.47
N PHE A 104 6.42 22.69 -8.28
CA PHE A 104 7.70 22.63 -8.98
C PHE A 104 7.46 22.09 -10.39
N SER A 105 8.14 22.60 -11.40
CA SER A 105 7.76 22.36 -12.79
C SER A 105 8.28 21.04 -13.39
N VAL A 106 9.32 20.44 -12.80
CA VAL A 106 10.05 19.35 -13.43
C VAL A 106 10.00 17.97 -12.73
N PRO A 107 9.13 17.69 -11.77
CA PRO A 107 9.02 16.33 -11.24
C PRO A 107 8.39 15.39 -12.26
N ARG A 108 8.61 14.07 -12.07
CA ARG A 108 8.00 13.03 -12.91
C ARG A 108 6.48 13.18 -13.01
N ALA A 109 5.83 13.50 -11.90
CA ALA A 109 4.38 13.70 -11.86
C ALA A 109 3.86 14.81 -12.81
N LEU A 110 4.71 15.75 -13.22
CA LEU A 110 4.41 16.81 -14.20
C LEU A 110 5.16 16.59 -15.53
N ASP A 111 5.42 15.34 -15.87
CA ASP A 111 6.07 14.92 -17.12
C ASP A 111 7.36 15.71 -17.41
N TYR A 112 8.16 15.90 -16.35
CA TYR A 112 9.45 16.64 -16.43
C TYR A 112 9.34 18.06 -17.00
N GLY A 113 8.17 18.67 -16.88
CA GLY A 113 7.88 20.00 -17.38
C GLY A 113 7.43 20.07 -18.83
N MET A 114 7.21 18.93 -19.48
CA MET A 114 6.75 18.82 -20.88
C MET A 114 5.22 18.91 -21.01
N VAL A 115 4.54 19.49 -20.04
CA VAL A 115 3.08 19.68 -20.07
C VAL A 115 2.72 20.95 -20.87
N GLU A 116 1.71 20.86 -21.74
CA GLU A 116 1.26 22.01 -22.55
C GLU A 116 0.58 23.10 -21.70
N SER A 117 -0.11 22.70 -20.66
CA SER A 117 -0.84 23.61 -19.74
C SER A 117 -0.67 23.16 -18.31
N LEU A 118 0.04 23.95 -17.51
CA LEU A 118 0.24 23.67 -16.10
C LEU A 118 -1.07 23.59 -15.29
N PRO A 119 -2.05 24.53 -15.43
CA PRO A 119 -3.31 24.42 -14.69
C PRO A 119 -4.07 23.13 -15.02
N GLN A 120 -4.09 22.71 -16.29
CA GLN A 120 -4.75 21.47 -16.69
C GLN A 120 -4.01 20.24 -16.14
N ALA A 121 -2.67 20.23 -16.15
CA ALA A 121 -1.88 19.16 -15.60
C ALA A 121 -2.08 19.02 -14.08
N GLN A 122 -2.16 20.13 -13.35
CA GLN A 122 -2.46 20.13 -11.91
C GLN A 122 -3.87 19.61 -11.61
N GLN A 123 -4.87 20.04 -12.39
CA GLN A 123 -6.23 19.53 -12.29
C GLN A 123 -6.31 18.02 -12.55
N LYS A 124 -5.61 17.56 -13.60
CA LYS A 124 -5.51 16.15 -13.93
C LYS A 124 -4.88 15.35 -12.78
N LEU A 125 -3.76 15.80 -12.23
CA LEU A 125 -3.11 15.15 -11.09
C LEU A 125 -4.00 15.14 -9.84
N ASN A 126 -4.76 16.20 -9.56
CA ASN A 126 -5.72 16.19 -8.48
C ASN A 126 -6.82 15.13 -8.68
N ALA A 127 -7.26 14.92 -9.91
CA ALA A 127 -8.29 13.95 -10.24
C ALA A 127 -7.77 12.49 -10.27
N GLU A 128 -6.54 12.27 -10.72
CA GLU A 128 -5.98 10.94 -10.94
C GLU A 128 -5.27 10.36 -9.72
N LEU A 129 -4.64 11.18 -8.87
CA LEU A 129 -3.97 10.73 -7.67
C LEU A 129 -5.00 10.27 -6.63
N SER A 130 -5.05 8.98 -6.33
CA SER A 130 -5.86 8.44 -5.24
C SER A 130 -5.16 8.64 -3.90
N LEU A 131 -5.91 8.99 -2.87
CA LEU A 131 -5.42 9.08 -1.49
C LEU A 131 -6.09 7.99 -0.66
N MET A 132 -5.32 7.21 0.06
CA MET A 132 -5.81 6.22 1.00
C MET A 132 -5.41 6.60 2.42
N ILE A 133 -6.28 6.28 3.38
CA ILE A 133 -6.03 6.47 4.81
C ILE A 133 -6.05 5.12 5.51
N GLN A 134 -5.04 4.84 6.31
CA GLN A 134 -4.92 3.55 6.98
C GLN A 134 -5.61 3.58 8.34
N ILE A 135 -6.65 2.74 8.48
CA ILE A 135 -7.37 2.52 9.74
C ILE A 135 -6.76 1.29 10.40
N GLU A 136 -6.00 1.52 11.46
CA GLU A 136 -5.16 0.48 12.10
C GLU A 136 -5.04 0.64 13.61
N THR A 137 -5.82 1.55 14.20
CA THR A 137 -5.90 1.74 15.64
C THR A 137 -7.33 1.60 16.15
N ALA A 138 -7.48 1.27 17.43
CA ALA A 138 -8.80 1.24 18.07
C ALA A 138 -9.49 2.62 18.05
N GLU A 139 -8.70 3.70 18.09
CA GLU A 139 -9.20 5.08 17.98
C GLU A 139 -9.76 5.38 16.58
N ALA A 140 -9.01 5.04 15.53
CA ALA A 140 -9.46 5.21 14.15
C ALA A 140 -10.72 4.39 13.87
N VAL A 141 -10.83 3.16 14.40
CA VAL A 141 -12.04 2.33 14.26
C VAL A 141 -13.27 3.01 14.85
N GLN A 142 -13.17 3.66 16.00
CA GLN A 142 -14.27 4.39 16.62
C GLN A 142 -14.74 5.59 15.78
N ARG A 143 -13.86 6.15 14.95
CA ARG A 143 -14.11 7.31 14.09
C ARG A 143 -14.29 6.94 12.62
N THR A 144 -14.37 5.66 12.30
CA THR A 144 -14.39 5.19 10.91
C THR A 144 -15.47 5.86 10.07
N ASP A 145 -16.66 6.09 10.62
CA ASP A 145 -17.76 6.74 9.89
C ASP A 145 -17.44 8.20 9.56
N GLU A 146 -16.84 8.95 10.50
CA GLU A 146 -16.38 10.33 10.28
C GLU A 146 -15.24 10.38 9.24
N LEU A 147 -14.28 9.46 9.33
CA LEU A 147 -13.15 9.38 8.41
C LEU A 147 -13.60 9.01 6.99
N CYS A 148 -14.49 8.03 6.86
CA CYS A 148 -15.06 7.64 5.57
C CYS A 148 -15.96 8.73 4.94
N ALA A 149 -16.57 9.61 5.74
CA ALA A 149 -17.36 10.72 5.23
C ALA A 149 -16.52 11.79 4.51
N ILE A 150 -15.19 11.83 4.73
CA ILE A 150 -14.31 12.81 4.10
C ILE A 150 -14.22 12.54 2.60
N PRO A 151 -14.53 13.51 1.72
CA PRO A 151 -14.41 13.31 0.28
C PRO A 151 -12.94 13.22 -0.15
N GLY A 152 -12.68 12.49 -1.25
CA GLY A 152 -11.35 12.43 -1.89
C GLY A 152 -10.34 11.49 -1.23
N VAL A 153 -10.77 10.67 -0.26
CA VAL A 153 -9.96 9.59 0.31
C VAL A 153 -10.70 8.25 0.27
N ASP A 154 -9.96 7.17 0.11
CA ASP A 154 -10.37 5.78 0.26
C ASP A 154 -9.72 5.17 1.50
N VAL A 155 -10.06 3.94 1.85
CA VAL A 155 -9.66 3.29 3.10
C VAL A 155 -8.65 2.17 2.84
N PHE A 156 -7.62 2.11 3.66
CA PHE A 156 -6.76 0.95 3.82
C PHE A 156 -6.94 0.39 5.23
N LEU A 157 -7.15 -0.89 5.38
CA LEU A 157 -7.22 -1.55 6.67
C LEU A 157 -5.87 -2.17 7.01
N GLY A 158 -5.29 -1.79 8.15
CA GLY A 158 -4.01 -2.32 8.67
C GLY A 158 -4.22 -3.36 9.77
N PRO A 159 -4.51 -4.65 9.46
CA PRO A 159 -4.88 -5.64 10.48
C PRO A 159 -3.75 -5.99 11.45
N ALA A 160 -2.49 -5.82 11.07
CA ALA A 160 -1.35 -6.09 11.93
C ALA A 160 -1.29 -5.11 13.12
N ASP A 161 -1.25 -3.80 12.82
CA ASP A 161 -1.22 -2.75 13.83
C ASP A 161 -2.54 -2.67 14.59
N LEU A 162 -3.67 -2.87 13.90
CA LEU A 162 -4.98 -2.96 14.53
C LEU A 162 -5.02 -4.08 15.59
N SER A 163 -4.45 -5.25 15.29
CA SER A 163 -4.37 -6.35 16.27
C SER A 163 -3.58 -5.95 17.51
N SER A 164 -2.48 -5.24 17.34
CA SER A 164 -1.66 -4.72 18.44
C SER A 164 -2.43 -3.67 19.25
N SER A 165 -3.08 -2.73 18.59
CA SER A 165 -3.90 -1.68 19.22
C SER A 165 -5.09 -2.26 20.02
N LEU A 166 -5.66 -3.38 19.56
CA LEU A 166 -6.76 -4.08 20.25
C LEU A 166 -6.27 -5.07 21.34
N GLY A 167 -4.97 -5.13 21.63
CA GLY A 167 -4.38 -5.98 22.66
C GLY A 167 -4.29 -7.47 22.30
N VAL A 168 -4.29 -7.79 21.01
CA VAL A 168 -4.14 -9.16 20.46
C VAL A 168 -3.06 -9.21 19.35
N PRO A 169 -1.81 -8.79 19.63
CA PRO A 169 -0.79 -8.56 18.63
C PRO A 169 -0.53 -9.79 17.75
N GLY A 170 -0.49 -9.58 16.43
CA GLY A 170 -0.24 -10.60 15.41
C GLY A 170 -1.43 -11.53 15.13
N GLN A 171 -2.54 -11.44 15.85
CA GLN A 171 -3.73 -12.25 15.65
C GLN A 171 -4.72 -11.53 14.70
N THR A 172 -4.35 -11.41 13.43
CA THR A 172 -5.07 -10.64 12.42
C THR A 172 -6.49 -11.13 12.12
N THR A 173 -6.81 -12.38 12.50
CA THR A 173 -8.16 -12.99 12.38
C THR A 173 -8.86 -13.17 13.71
N HIS A 174 -8.36 -12.57 14.81
CA HIS A 174 -9.03 -12.59 16.10
C HIS A 174 -10.38 -11.86 16.04
N SER A 175 -11.39 -12.31 16.79
CA SER A 175 -12.75 -11.75 16.75
C SER A 175 -12.80 -10.23 16.87
N LYS A 176 -12.02 -9.63 17.77
CA LYS A 176 -11.92 -8.17 17.91
C LYS A 176 -11.46 -7.47 16.62
N VAL A 177 -10.48 -8.04 15.92
CA VAL A 177 -9.97 -7.50 14.66
C VAL A 177 -11.02 -7.65 13.56
N VAL A 178 -11.69 -8.80 13.52
CA VAL A 178 -12.78 -9.08 12.57
C VAL A 178 -13.94 -8.11 12.74
N GLU A 179 -14.40 -7.88 13.96
CA GLU A 179 -15.50 -6.96 14.29
C GLU A 179 -15.13 -5.51 13.90
N ALA A 180 -13.90 -5.09 14.20
CA ALA A 180 -13.38 -3.78 13.78
C ALA A 180 -13.32 -3.66 12.25
N ALA A 181 -12.78 -4.68 11.56
CA ALA A 181 -12.72 -4.72 10.10
C ALA A 181 -14.11 -4.64 9.47
N GLN A 182 -15.09 -5.38 9.98
CA GLN A 182 -16.47 -5.33 9.49
C GLN A 182 -17.12 -3.95 9.72
N THR A 183 -16.76 -3.28 10.80
CA THR A 183 -17.17 -1.88 11.04
C THR A 183 -16.59 -0.96 9.96
N CYS A 184 -15.30 -1.10 9.66
CA CYS A 184 -14.64 -0.32 8.61
C CYS A 184 -15.23 -0.61 7.22
N VAL A 185 -15.45 -1.88 6.86
CA VAL A 185 -16.06 -2.25 5.56
C VAL A 185 -17.46 -1.66 5.43
N LYS A 186 -18.30 -1.75 6.47
CA LYS A 186 -19.66 -1.20 6.45
C LYS A 186 -19.66 0.32 6.29
N ALA A 187 -18.77 1.03 6.99
CA ALA A 187 -18.63 2.47 6.85
C ALA A 187 -18.12 2.87 5.45
N ALA A 188 -17.06 2.22 4.96
CA ALA A 188 -16.53 2.44 3.63
C ALA A 188 -17.63 2.28 2.56
N ARG A 189 -18.42 1.20 2.62
CA ARG A 189 -19.54 0.97 1.69
C ARG A 189 -20.64 2.02 1.79
N ARG A 190 -20.99 2.46 2.99
CA ARG A 190 -21.99 3.52 3.21
C ARG A 190 -21.60 4.83 2.54
N HIS A 191 -20.32 5.16 2.56
CA HIS A 191 -19.75 6.37 1.99
C HIS A 191 -19.21 6.20 0.55
N GLY A 192 -19.42 5.02 -0.07
CA GLY A 192 -18.99 4.75 -1.45
C GLY A 192 -17.47 4.71 -1.63
N LYS A 193 -16.72 4.32 -0.56
CA LYS A 193 -15.26 4.22 -0.57
C LYS A 193 -14.78 2.84 -0.98
N LEU A 194 -13.63 2.80 -1.66
CA LEU A 194 -12.87 1.57 -1.81
C LEU A 194 -12.20 1.22 -0.49
N ILE A 195 -12.02 -0.08 -0.26
CA ILE A 195 -11.27 -0.59 0.89
C ILE A 195 -10.19 -1.58 0.46
N ALA A 196 -8.97 -1.31 0.87
CA ALA A 196 -7.82 -2.17 0.66
C ALA A 196 -7.38 -2.85 1.97
N VAL A 197 -6.65 -3.95 1.88
CA VAL A 197 -6.02 -4.61 3.03
C VAL A 197 -4.70 -5.27 2.64
N GLY A 198 -3.71 -5.18 3.54
CA GLY A 198 -2.50 -6.00 3.49
C GLY A 198 -2.72 -7.31 4.24
N SER A 199 -2.58 -8.46 3.56
CA SER A 199 -2.85 -9.77 4.15
C SER A 199 -1.73 -10.77 3.91
N PRO A 200 -1.27 -11.54 4.92
CA PRO A 200 -0.46 -12.72 4.69
C PRO A 200 -1.25 -13.80 3.93
N LEU A 201 -0.55 -14.64 3.17
CA LEU A 201 -1.17 -15.68 2.34
C LEU A 201 -2.23 -16.55 3.04
N PRO A 202 -2.05 -17.00 4.29
CA PRO A 202 -3.08 -17.82 4.95
C PRO A 202 -4.43 -17.13 5.11
N ASP A 203 -4.45 -15.79 5.19
CA ASP A 203 -5.64 -15.01 5.53
C ASP A 203 -6.30 -14.38 4.28
N VAL A 204 -5.75 -14.57 3.07
CA VAL A 204 -6.25 -13.94 1.85
C VAL A 204 -7.72 -14.25 1.58
N GLN A 205 -8.11 -15.53 1.67
CA GLN A 205 -9.50 -15.92 1.48
C GLN A 205 -10.43 -15.28 2.50
N PHE A 206 -10.01 -15.29 3.77
CA PHE A 206 -10.76 -14.66 4.85
C PHE A 206 -11.04 -13.17 4.54
N TRP A 207 -10.01 -12.41 4.14
CA TRP A 207 -10.17 -11.00 3.83
C TRP A 207 -10.99 -10.74 2.56
N ALA A 208 -10.87 -11.60 1.55
CA ALA A 208 -11.73 -11.54 0.37
C ALA A 208 -13.22 -11.70 0.75
N ASP A 209 -13.52 -12.62 1.68
CA ASP A 209 -14.88 -12.86 2.17
C ASP A 209 -15.43 -11.70 3.02
N GLN A 210 -14.56 -10.85 3.60
CA GLN A 210 -14.99 -9.61 4.28
C GLN A 210 -15.43 -8.51 3.29
N GLY A 211 -15.26 -8.70 1.99
CA GLY A 211 -15.73 -7.77 0.97
C GLY A 211 -14.79 -6.59 0.74
N VAL A 212 -13.46 -6.77 0.88
CA VAL A 212 -12.47 -5.77 0.48
C VAL A 212 -12.27 -5.73 -1.03
N ASP A 213 -11.90 -4.57 -1.58
CA ASP A 213 -11.74 -4.36 -3.03
C ASP A 213 -10.32 -4.67 -3.51
N ILE A 214 -9.32 -4.35 -2.71
CA ILE A 214 -7.90 -4.49 -3.04
C ILE A 214 -7.20 -5.32 -1.97
N LEU A 215 -6.61 -6.45 -2.39
CA LEU A 215 -5.85 -7.35 -1.52
C LEU A 215 -4.36 -7.28 -1.89
N PHE A 216 -3.52 -6.91 -0.93
CA PHE A 216 -2.07 -7.04 -1.03
C PHE A 216 -1.64 -8.36 -0.41
N CYS A 217 -1.23 -9.33 -1.27
CA CYS A 217 -1.08 -10.74 -0.90
C CYS A 217 0.38 -11.14 -0.65
N GLY A 218 1.07 -10.43 0.22
CA GLY A 218 2.47 -10.71 0.55
C GLY A 218 3.43 -9.63 0.08
N ASN A 219 4.71 -9.92 0.19
CA ASN A 219 5.80 -8.99 -0.10
C ASN A 219 7.05 -9.72 -0.60
N ASP A 220 8.04 -8.95 -1.07
CA ASP A 220 9.33 -9.42 -1.57
C ASP A 220 10.09 -10.29 -0.57
N VAL A 221 10.15 -9.89 0.70
CA VAL A 221 10.81 -10.66 1.77
C VAL A 221 10.15 -12.02 1.95
N ALA A 222 8.81 -12.07 1.96
CA ALA A 222 8.06 -13.32 2.06
C ALA A 222 8.30 -14.22 0.83
N CYS A 223 8.30 -13.64 -0.37
CA CYS A 223 8.59 -14.37 -1.61
C CYS A 223 9.98 -15.00 -1.58
N LEU A 224 11.01 -14.23 -1.22
CA LEU A 224 12.38 -14.74 -1.09
C LEU A 224 12.49 -15.86 -0.04
N ARG A 225 11.89 -15.65 1.13
CA ARG A 225 11.92 -16.64 2.21
C ARG A 225 11.26 -17.95 1.80
N ILE A 226 10.06 -17.88 1.24
CA ILE A 226 9.29 -19.06 0.79
C ILE A 226 10.04 -19.77 -0.33
N GLY A 227 10.54 -19.05 -1.32
CA GLY A 227 11.31 -19.60 -2.42
C GLY A 227 12.59 -20.29 -1.96
N ALA A 228 13.40 -19.63 -1.13
CA ALA A 228 14.63 -20.18 -0.59
C ALA A 228 14.38 -21.41 0.29
N GLN A 229 13.36 -21.39 1.16
CA GLN A 229 12.97 -22.55 1.97
C GLN A 229 12.53 -23.74 1.11
N SER A 230 11.78 -23.50 0.04
CA SER A 230 11.35 -24.54 -0.89
C SER A 230 12.53 -25.20 -1.59
N ILE A 231 13.47 -24.40 -2.11
CA ILE A 231 14.69 -24.88 -2.76
C ILE A 231 15.53 -25.72 -1.79
N LEU A 232 15.78 -25.21 -0.58
CA LEU A 232 16.57 -25.91 0.44
C LEU A 232 15.93 -27.26 0.82
N LYS A 233 14.61 -27.29 1.01
CA LYS A 233 13.87 -28.51 1.33
C LYS A 233 14.00 -29.57 0.23
N GLN A 234 13.84 -29.18 -1.03
CA GLN A 234 13.94 -30.09 -2.18
C GLN A 234 15.38 -30.63 -2.35
N ALA A 235 16.37 -29.76 -2.28
CA ALA A 235 17.76 -30.13 -2.39
C ALA A 235 18.21 -31.10 -1.25
N SER A 236 17.78 -30.80 -0.01
CA SER A 236 18.08 -31.67 1.14
C SER A 236 17.46 -33.06 1.01
N ALA A 237 16.21 -33.13 0.56
CA ALA A 237 15.54 -34.42 0.31
C ALA A 237 16.24 -35.24 -0.78
N ALA A 238 16.68 -34.62 -1.87
CA ALA A 238 17.42 -35.29 -2.94
C ALA A 238 18.76 -35.86 -2.43
N ILE A 239 19.50 -35.12 -1.60
CA ILE A 239 20.77 -35.58 -1.00
C ILE A 239 20.54 -36.76 -0.03
N GLN A 240 19.49 -36.70 0.79
CA GLN A 240 19.14 -37.78 1.74
C GLN A 240 18.77 -39.09 1.00
N ASN A 241 17.95 -38.99 -0.03
CA ASN A 241 17.55 -40.14 -0.85
C ASN A 241 18.75 -40.80 -1.53
N ARG A 242 19.73 -40.00 -2.02
CA ARG A 242 20.98 -40.55 -2.57
C ARG A 242 21.80 -41.33 -1.54
N LYS A 243 21.93 -40.81 -0.32
CA LYS A 243 22.66 -41.50 0.76
C LYS A 243 22.01 -42.85 1.13
N ALA A 244 20.67 -42.87 1.19
CA ALA A 244 19.94 -44.12 1.47
C ALA A 244 20.12 -45.16 0.37
N SER A 245 20.15 -44.77 -0.90
CA SER A 245 20.34 -45.69 -2.04
C SER A 245 21.77 -46.17 -2.21
N THR A 246 22.78 -45.51 -1.63
CA THR A 246 24.20 -45.97 -1.64
C THR A 246 24.58 -46.81 -0.43
N SER A 247 23.68 -46.92 0.56
CA SER A 247 23.90 -47.70 1.79
C SER A 247 23.12 -49.04 1.78
N ALA A 248 22.31 -49.28 0.74
CA ALA A 248 21.59 -50.52 0.46
C ALA A 248 22.31 -51.34 -0.63
#